data_63e3983b7fa10c5087c3656c941d99df
#
_entry.id   63e3983b7fa10c5087c3656c941d99df
#
_cell.length_a   1.000
_cell.length_b   1.000
_cell.length_c   1.000
_cell.angle_alpha   90.00
_cell.angle_beta   90.00
_cell.angle_gamma   90.00
#
_symmetry.space_group_name_H-M   'P 1'
#
loop_
_entity.id
_entity.type
_entity.pdbx_description
1 polymer ?
#
loop_
_entity_poly.entity_id
_entity_poly.type
_entity_poly.pdbx_seq_one_letter_code
_entity_poly.pdbx_strand_id
1 'polypeptide(L)'
;MGKVKDEQMFTLLRNFLLIYLPNQRQASTNTVKAYRTAWNQLLGHISRRKKIPVMSVTFEMVSYESVNSYLDWLTNEKKAGAATRNNRLAAIRAFISYASACRPEYISLASELSAIRIQKKEHFAKLDYMTEAAVKALLEQPDTKTKIGRRDQFLMIFLYDTGARIQEVLDVKICDIRMDKTPTVVLHGKGRKIRSVPLMKDTVNHLLNYMEVFHKGEAWLSTDWLFYVERKGIRSAMCDDTARLRIQKYAGAAREKCPDVPENVHPHLWRHTRAMHLYQHGMDLTL
;
A
#
# COMPACT_ATOMS: atom_id res chain seq x y z
N MET A 1 -36.07 2.68 1.92
CA MET A 1 -34.90 1.88 2.29
C MET A 1 -35.38 0.50 2.69
N GLY A 2 -34.89 -0.58 2.02
CA GLY A 2 -35.28 -1.95 2.41
C GLY A 2 -34.75 -2.31 3.79
N LYS A 3 -35.56 -3.03 4.58
CA LYS A 3 -35.18 -3.51 5.92
C LYS A 3 -34.09 -4.56 5.79
N VAL A 4 -33.04 -4.50 6.63
CA VAL A 4 -31.97 -5.51 6.70
C VAL A 4 -32.60 -6.82 7.21
N LYS A 5 -32.43 -7.92 6.45
CA LYS A 5 -33.05 -9.20 6.81
C LYS A 5 -32.33 -9.91 7.97
N ASP A 6 -31.00 -9.78 8.04
CA ASP A 6 -30.15 -10.36 9.10
C ASP A 6 -29.38 -9.23 9.80
N GLU A 7 -30.03 -8.52 10.70
CA GLU A 7 -29.44 -7.42 11.46
C GLU A 7 -28.25 -7.89 12.30
N GLN A 8 -28.26 -9.15 12.75
CA GLN A 8 -27.22 -9.71 13.59
C GLN A 8 -25.92 -9.89 12.82
N MET A 9 -25.97 -10.46 11.60
CA MET A 9 -24.80 -10.60 10.74
C MET A 9 -24.15 -9.25 10.44
N PHE A 10 -24.96 -8.26 10.03
CA PHE A 10 -24.44 -6.94 9.69
C PHE A 10 -23.89 -6.21 10.92
N THR A 11 -24.48 -6.40 12.10
CA THR A 11 -23.96 -5.86 13.36
C THR A 11 -22.61 -6.50 13.73
N LEU A 12 -22.48 -7.81 13.63
CA LEU A 12 -21.21 -8.51 13.84
C LEU A 12 -20.14 -8.02 12.85
N LEU A 13 -20.49 -7.90 11.57
CA LEU A 13 -19.54 -7.42 10.54
C LEU A 13 -19.09 -5.98 10.80
N ARG A 14 -20.02 -5.12 11.20
CA ARG A 14 -19.72 -3.74 11.59
C ARG A 14 -18.77 -3.70 12.79
N ASN A 15 -19.07 -4.46 13.84
CA ASN A 15 -18.25 -4.51 15.05
C ASN A 15 -16.85 -5.08 14.76
N PHE A 16 -16.77 -6.10 13.92
CA PHE A 16 -15.49 -6.63 13.45
C PHE A 16 -14.64 -5.57 12.75
N LEU A 17 -15.22 -4.85 11.78
CA LEU A 17 -14.49 -3.88 10.97
C LEU A 17 -14.14 -2.59 11.70
N LEU A 18 -15.03 -2.10 12.60
CA LEU A 18 -14.88 -0.78 13.23
C LEU A 18 -14.34 -0.83 14.66
N ILE A 19 -14.49 -1.96 15.36
CA ILE A 19 -14.10 -2.09 16.78
C ILE A 19 -12.98 -3.15 16.91
N TYR A 20 -13.25 -4.40 16.53
CA TYR A 20 -12.32 -5.51 16.75
C TYR A 20 -11.00 -5.34 16.00
N LEU A 21 -11.05 -5.10 14.70
CA LEU A 21 -9.84 -4.94 13.90
C LEU A 21 -8.97 -3.75 14.35
N PRO A 22 -9.51 -2.53 14.54
CA PRO A 22 -8.69 -1.40 14.96
C PRO A 22 -8.19 -1.54 16.39
N ASN A 23 -9.07 -1.87 17.34
CA ASN A 23 -8.75 -1.76 18.77
C ASN A 23 -8.07 -3.02 19.32
N GLN A 24 -8.58 -4.22 19.01
CA GLN A 24 -8.05 -5.47 19.57
C GLN A 24 -6.93 -6.07 18.72
N ARG A 25 -7.04 -5.98 17.38
CA ARG A 25 -6.01 -6.50 16.46
C ARG A 25 -5.00 -5.43 16.04
N GLN A 26 -5.20 -4.17 16.42
CA GLN A 26 -4.36 -3.04 16.01
C GLN A 26 -4.09 -3.02 14.50
N ALA A 27 -5.11 -3.42 13.72
CA ALA A 27 -5.03 -3.50 12.28
C ALA A 27 -4.91 -2.10 11.66
N SER A 28 -4.04 -1.95 10.66
CA SER A 28 -3.92 -0.69 9.93
C SER A 28 -5.22 -0.34 9.19
N THR A 29 -5.42 0.95 8.91
CA THR A 29 -6.56 1.43 8.10
C THR A 29 -6.64 0.73 6.75
N ASN A 30 -5.49 0.42 6.13
CA ASN A 30 -5.43 -0.32 4.86
C ASN A 30 -5.88 -1.78 5.02
N THR A 31 -5.57 -2.43 6.14
CA THR A 31 -6.07 -3.77 6.45
C THR A 31 -7.59 -3.76 6.60
N VAL A 32 -8.13 -2.79 7.35
CA VAL A 32 -9.58 -2.63 7.52
C VAL A 32 -10.28 -2.38 6.18
N LYS A 33 -9.71 -1.51 5.32
CA LYS A 33 -10.22 -1.26 3.96
C LYS A 33 -10.19 -2.53 3.10
N ALA A 34 -9.11 -3.31 3.15
CA ALA A 34 -8.99 -4.56 2.39
C ALA A 34 -10.02 -5.59 2.83
N TYR A 35 -10.29 -5.73 4.14
CA TYR A 35 -11.27 -6.63 4.70
C TYR A 35 -12.70 -6.20 4.36
N ARG A 36 -13.00 -4.90 4.47
CA ARG A 36 -14.28 -4.34 4.02
C ARG A 36 -14.53 -4.63 2.54
N THR A 37 -13.51 -4.46 1.69
CA THR A 37 -13.62 -4.75 0.26
C THR A 37 -13.91 -6.22 0.02
N ALA A 38 -13.26 -7.15 0.73
CA ALA A 38 -13.50 -8.57 0.60
C ALA A 38 -14.96 -8.93 0.91
N TRP A 39 -15.49 -8.40 2.02
CA TRP A 39 -16.87 -8.65 2.44
C TRP A 39 -17.89 -8.01 1.51
N ASN A 40 -17.68 -6.77 1.08
CA ASN A 40 -18.56 -6.13 0.10
C ASN A 40 -18.63 -6.92 -1.22
N GLN A 41 -17.50 -7.45 -1.67
CA GLN A 41 -17.44 -8.26 -2.88
C GLN A 41 -18.13 -9.62 -2.71
N LEU A 42 -17.93 -10.31 -1.57
CA LEU A 42 -18.61 -11.56 -1.27
C LEU A 42 -20.14 -11.39 -1.19
N LEU A 43 -20.60 -10.43 -0.40
CA LEU A 43 -22.04 -10.13 -0.26
C LEU A 43 -22.65 -9.73 -1.60
N GLY A 44 -21.97 -8.92 -2.39
CA GLY A 44 -22.38 -8.56 -3.74
C GLY A 44 -22.42 -9.76 -4.70
N HIS A 45 -21.51 -10.73 -4.57
CA HIS A 45 -21.51 -11.96 -5.36
C HIS A 45 -22.71 -12.85 -4.99
N ILE A 46 -22.98 -13.08 -3.70
CA ILE A 46 -24.13 -13.85 -3.22
C ILE A 46 -25.44 -13.18 -3.67
N SER A 47 -25.55 -11.86 -3.51
CA SER A 47 -26.70 -11.06 -3.94
C SER A 47 -27.02 -11.27 -5.44
N ARG A 48 -26.03 -11.17 -6.31
CA ARG A 48 -26.20 -11.38 -7.76
C ARG A 48 -26.62 -12.80 -8.10
N ARG A 49 -25.96 -13.81 -7.50
CA ARG A 49 -26.30 -15.21 -7.78
C ARG A 49 -27.71 -15.60 -7.33
N LYS A 50 -28.13 -15.09 -6.18
CA LYS A 50 -29.45 -15.36 -5.62
C LYS A 50 -30.53 -14.39 -6.12
N LYS A 51 -30.15 -13.37 -6.92
CA LYS A 51 -31.06 -12.31 -7.42
C LYS A 51 -31.83 -11.61 -6.31
N ILE A 52 -31.16 -11.31 -5.20
CA ILE A 52 -31.74 -10.63 -4.03
C ILE A 52 -30.93 -9.37 -3.70
N PRO A 53 -31.50 -8.34 -3.07
CA PRO A 53 -30.74 -7.19 -2.58
C PRO A 53 -29.66 -7.62 -1.56
N VAL A 54 -28.54 -6.91 -1.50
CA VAL A 54 -27.45 -7.19 -0.52
C VAL A 54 -27.97 -7.19 0.92
N MET A 55 -28.94 -6.30 1.22
CA MET A 55 -29.58 -6.19 2.55
C MET A 55 -30.39 -7.45 2.93
N SER A 56 -30.71 -8.28 1.95
CA SER A 56 -31.43 -9.56 2.16
C SER A 56 -30.51 -10.77 2.28
N VAL A 57 -29.22 -10.60 2.17
CA VAL A 57 -28.24 -11.68 2.41
C VAL A 57 -28.20 -11.98 3.91
N THR A 58 -28.29 -13.28 4.26
CA THR A 58 -28.21 -13.77 5.65
C THR A 58 -26.93 -14.56 5.88
N PHE A 59 -26.58 -14.78 7.15
CA PHE A 59 -25.39 -15.54 7.53
C PHE A 59 -25.42 -16.98 6.98
N GLU A 60 -26.60 -17.61 6.95
CA GLU A 60 -26.81 -18.95 6.38
C GLU A 60 -26.44 -19.04 4.89
N MET A 61 -26.49 -17.93 4.17
CA MET A 61 -26.10 -17.87 2.76
C MET A 61 -24.57 -17.81 2.58
N VAL A 62 -23.83 -17.59 3.66
CA VAL A 62 -22.37 -17.62 3.67
C VAL A 62 -21.95 -19.05 3.99
N SER A 63 -21.87 -19.90 2.96
CA SER A 63 -21.48 -21.31 3.05
C SER A 63 -20.15 -21.55 2.35
N TYR A 64 -19.61 -22.78 2.52
CA TYR A 64 -18.45 -23.25 1.79
C TYR A 64 -18.60 -23.05 0.27
N GLU A 65 -19.78 -23.44 -0.29
CA GLU A 65 -20.04 -23.32 -1.73
C GLU A 65 -20.10 -21.87 -2.19
N SER A 66 -20.73 -20.99 -1.42
CA SER A 66 -20.86 -19.57 -1.77
C SER A 66 -19.51 -18.87 -1.76
N VAL A 67 -18.65 -19.19 -0.79
CA VAL A 67 -17.28 -18.65 -0.70
C VAL A 67 -16.40 -19.19 -1.83
N ASN A 68 -16.44 -20.49 -2.12
CA ASN A 68 -15.71 -21.06 -3.25
C ASN A 68 -16.16 -20.46 -4.58
N SER A 69 -17.45 -20.37 -4.81
CA SER A 69 -17.99 -19.74 -6.01
C SER A 69 -17.54 -18.27 -6.18
N TYR A 70 -17.45 -17.54 -5.06
CA TYR A 70 -16.90 -16.19 -5.08
C TYR A 70 -15.41 -16.16 -5.44
N LEU A 71 -14.63 -17.10 -4.89
CA LEU A 71 -13.20 -17.20 -5.19
C LEU A 71 -12.94 -17.61 -6.65
N ASP A 72 -13.78 -18.48 -7.21
CA ASP A 72 -13.73 -18.88 -8.62
C ASP A 72 -14.10 -17.71 -9.53
N TRP A 73 -15.13 -16.95 -9.17
CA TRP A 73 -15.49 -15.72 -9.86
C TRP A 73 -14.34 -14.68 -9.86
N LEU A 74 -13.63 -14.52 -8.74
CA LEU A 74 -12.44 -13.64 -8.67
C LEU A 74 -11.36 -14.11 -9.65
N THR A 75 -11.08 -15.40 -9.71
CA THR A 75 -10.03 -15.95 -10.56
C THR A 75 -10.44 -15.94 -12.04
N ASN A 76 -11.63 -16.43 -12.36
CA ASN A 76 -12.02 -16.69 -13.75
C ASN A 76 -12.56 -15.43 -14.45
N GLU A 77 -13.41 -14.65 -13.78
CA GLU A 77 -14.05 -13.47 -14.38
C GLU A 77 -13.27 -12.18 -14.09
N LYS A 78 -12.77 -12.00 -12.86
CA LYS A 78 -12.00 -10.79 -12.49
C LYS A 78 -10.50 -10.92 -12.77
N LYS A 79 -10.05 -12.09 -13.21
CA LYS A 79 -8.62 -12.37 -13.51
C LYS A 79 -7.70 -12.02 -12.34
N ALA A 80 -8.20 -12.18 -11.11
CA ALA A 80 -7.42 -11.88 -9.91
C ALA A 80 -6.34 -12.95 -9.69
N GLY A 81 -5.11 -12.52 -9.46
CA GLY A 81 -4.00 -13.43 -9.14
C GLY A 81 -4.16 -14.09 -7.77
N ALA A 82 -3.42 -15.19 -7.56
CA ALA A 82 -3.43 -16.01 -6.35
C ALA A 82 -3.29 -15.19 -5.04
N ALA A 83 -2.44 -14.17 -5.04
CA ALA A 83 -2.26 -13.29 -3.88
C ALA A 83 -3.56 -12.56 -3.50
N THR A 84 -4.27 -11.99 -4.47
CA THR A 84 -5.53 -11.29 -4.24
C THR A 84 -6.60 -12.26 -3.74
N ARG A 85 -6.76 -13.42 -4.39
CA ARG A 85 -7.69 -14.47 -3.98
C ARG A 85 -7.43 -14.91 -2.53
N ASN A 86 -6.18 -15.21 -2.20
CA ASN A 86 -5.79 -15.64 -0.86
C ASN A 86 -6.03 -14.55 0.20
N ASN A 87 -5.76 -13.29 -0.11
CA ASN A 87 -6.05 -12.16 0.78
C ASN A 87 -7.56 -12.00 1.03
N ARG A 88 -8.41 -12.21 0.01
CA ARG A 88 -9.87 -12.20 0.18
C ARG A 88 -10.34 -13.35 1.08
N LEU A 89 -9.83 -14.55 0.85
CA LEU A 89 -10.12 -15.71 1.69
C LEU A 89 -9.69 -15.49 3.14
N ALA A 90 -8.50 -14.95 3.36
CA ALA A 90 -8.00 -14.62 4.70
C ALA A 90 -8.91 -13.61 5.44
N ALA A 91 -9.40 -12.59 4.74
CA ALA A 91 -10.33 -11.61 5.32
C ALA A 91 -11.68 -12.23 5.69
N ILE A 92 -12.20 -13.15 4.86
CA ILE A 92 -13.45 -13.87 5.13
C ILE A 92 -13.27 -14.78 6.36
N ARG A 93 -12.21 -15.58 6.39
CA ARG A 93 -11.91 -16.47 7.53
C ARG A 93 -11.73 -15.70 8.83
N ALA A 94 -11.05 -14.56 8.79
CA ALA A 94 -10.84 -13.75 9.98
C ALA A 94 -12.15 -13.24 10.59
N PHE A 95 -13.13 -12.85 9.76
CA PHE A 95 -14.45 -12.48 10.27
C PHE A 95 -15.22 -13.69 10.79
N ILE A 96 -15.22 -14.82 10.07
CA ILE A 96 -15.94 -16.02 10.53
C ILE A 96 -15.35 -16.54 11.85
N SER A 97 -14.02 -16.51 12.02
CA SER A 97 -13.36 -16.82 13.29
C SER A 97 -13.77 -15.86 14.42
N TYR A 98 -13.90 -14.55 14.13
CA TYR A 98 -14.43 -13.59 15.10
C TYR A 98 -15.90 -13.87 15.42
N ALA A 99 -16.73 -14.15 14.41
CA ALA A 99 -18.15 -14.47 14.59
C ALA A 99 -18.33 -15.75 15.42
N SER A 100 -17.53 -16.81 15.18
CA SER A 100 -17.59 -18.07 15.95
C SER A 100 -17.15 -17.89 17.41
N ALA A 101 -16.23 -16.96 17.69
CA ALA A 101 -15.88 -16.61 19.05
C ALA A 101 -17.01 -15.86 19.80
N CYS A 102 -17.79 -15.04 19.06
CA CYS A 102 -18.96 -14.36 19.61
C CYS A 102 -20.20 -15.28 19.72
N ARG A 103 -20.31 -16.28 18.84
CA ARG A 103 -21.49 -17.12 18.65
C ARG A 103 -21.06 -18.55 18.29
N PRO A 104 -21.22 -19.52 19.18
CA PRO A 104 -20.81 -20.92 18.95
C PRO A 104 -21.46 -21.58 17.74
N GLU A 105 -22.65 -21.14 17.33
CA GLU A 105 -23.36 -21.65 16.16
C GLU A 105 -22.58 -21.53 14.84
N TYR A 106 -21.57 -20.63 14.77
CA TYR A 106 -20.74 -20.43 13.56
C TYR A 106 -19.43 -21.22 13.57
N ILE A 107 -19.19 -22.09 14.57
CA ILE A 107 -17.96 -22.91 14.66
C ILE A 107 -17.87 -23.90 13.49
N SER A 108 -18.99 -24.55 13.10
CA SER A 108 -19.02 -25.47 11.96
C SER A 108 -18.58 -24.77 10.67
N LEU A 109 -19.14 -23.58 10.39
CA LEU A 109 -18.77 -22.78 9.22
C LEU A 109 -17.28 -22.37 9.26
N ALA A 110 -16.74 -22.03 10.42
CA ALA A 110 -15.32 -21.71 10.55
C ALA A 110 -14.43 -22.91 10.19
N SER A 111 -14.82 -24.11 10.63
CA SER A 111 -14.14 -25.37 10.28
C SER A 111 -14.22 -25.65 8.78
N GLU A 112 -15.41 -25.57 8.18
CA GLU A 112 -15.63 -25.79 6.75
C GLU A 112 -14.79 -24.83 5.88
N LEU A 113 -14.79 -23.53 6.20
CA LEU A 113 -14.00 -22.55 5.45
C LEU A 113 -12.50 -22.73 5.64
N SER A 114 -12.06 -23.32 6.74
CA SER A 114 -10.64 -23.65 6.94
C SER A 114 -10.13 -24.69 5.94
N ALA A 115 -11.00 -25.54 5.41
CA ALA A 115 -10.68 -26.54 4.40
C ALA A 115 -10.44 -25.98 2.99
N ILE A 116 -10.89 -24.74 2.69
CA ILE A 116 -10.64 -24.10 1.39
C ILE A 116 -9.13 -23.89 1.20
N ARG A 117 -8.54 -24.53 0.21
CA ARG A 117 -7.09 -24.40 -0.01
C ARG A 117 -6.70 -23.00 -0.54
N ILE A 118 -5.58 -22.50 -0.03
CA ILE A 118 -4.92 -21.33 -0.61
C ILE A 118 -4.26 -21.73 -1.94
N GLN A 119 -4.29 -20.85 -2.93
CA GLN A 119 -3.55 -21.05 -4.18
C GLN A 119 -2.08 -20.80 -3.95
N LYS A 120 -1.21 -21.67 -4.51
CA LYS A 120 0.23 -21.41 -4.54
C LYS A 120 0.50 -20.17 -5.39
N LYS A 121 1.35 -19.27 -4.89
CA LYS A 121 1.88 -18.18 -5.70
C LYS A 121 2.93 -18.79 -6.63
N GLU A 122 2.86 -18.49 -7.90
CA GLU A 122 4.00 -18.72 -8.77
C GLU A 122 5.09 -17.75 -8.37
N HIS A 123 6.16 -18.28 -7.82
CA HIS A 123 7.37 -17.51 -7.52
C HIS A 123 8.19 -17.42 -8.81
N PHE A 124 7.96 -16.41 -9.63
CA PHE A 124 8.94 -16.01 -10.61
C PHE A 124 10.08 -15.33 -9.85
N ALA A 125 11.21 -16.01 -9.77
CA ALA A 125 12.38 -15.58 -9.02
C ALA A 125 13.14 -14.41 -9.67
N LYS A 126 12.59 -13.75 -10.70
CA LYS A 126 13.21 -12.57 -11.29
C LYS A 126 12.80 -11.35 -10.47
N LEU A 127 13.68 -10.98 -9.54
CA LEU A 127 13.60 -9.67 -8.87
C LEU A 127 13.90 -8.62 -9.94
N ASP A 128 12.85 -7.99 -10.47
CA ASP A 128 13.03 -6.86 -11.37
C ASP A 128 13.65 -5.70 -10.59
N TYR A 129 14.70 -5.13 -11.14
CA TYR A 129 15.30 -3.89 -10.68
C TYR A 129 15.69 -3.04 -11.89
N MET A 130 15.83 -1.75 -11.70
CA MET A 130 16.23 -0.82 -12.75
C MET A 130 17.75 -0.74 -12.84
N THR A 131 18.31 -0.64 -14.05
CA THR A 131 19.70 -0.29 -14.27
C THR A 131 19.97 1.15 -13.81
N GLU A 132 21.22 1.52 -13.57
CA GLU A 132 21.59 2.91 -13.23
C GLU A 132 21.18 3.87 -14.34
N ALA A 133 21.31 3.46 -15.61
CA ALA A 133 20.85 4.22 -16.76
C ALA A 133 19.33 4.46 -16.74
N ALA A 134 18.54 3.43 -16.39
CA ALA A 134 17.09 3.56 -16.25
C ALA A 134 16.69 4.49 -15.09
N VAL A 135 17.37 4.40 -13.94
CA VAL A 135 17.16 5.33 -12.81
C VAL A 135 17.46 6.76 -13.23
N LYS A 136 18.61 7.00 -13.88
CA LYS A 136 18.97 8.32 -14.38
C LYS A 136 17.96 8.87 -15.36
N ALA A 137 17.57 8.08 -16.35
CA ALA A 137 16.56 8.47 -17.34
C ALA A 137 15.22 8.87 -16.69
N LEU A 138 14.80 8.17 -15.63
CA LEU A 138 13.60 8.51 -14.86
C LEU A 138 13.72 9.84 -14.11
N LEU A 139 14.86 10.06 -13.44
CA LEU A 139 15.11 11.28 -12.65
C LEU A 139 15.21 12.54 -13.50
N GLU A 140 15.51 12.41 -14.79
CA GLU A 140 15.60 13.51 -15.75
C GLU A 140 14.26 13.92 -16.36
N GLN A 141 13.16 13.14 -16.14
CA GLN A 141 11.86 13.43 -16.78
C GLN A 141 11.08 14.59 -16.13
N PRO A 142 11.09 14.77 -14.79
CA PRO A 142 10.36 15.88 -14.20
C PRO A 142 10.88 17.25 -14.65
N ASP A 143 10.00 18.12 -15.12
CA ASP A 143 10.35 19.51 -15.44
C ASP A 143 10.62 20.31 -14.16
N THR A 144 11.90 20.48 -13.84
CA THR A 144 12.37 21.18 -12.63
C THR A 144 12.11 22.69 -12.64
N LYS A 145 11.65 23.27 -13.74
CA LYS A 145 11.16 24.64 -13.77
C LYS A 145 9.83 24.79 -13.06
N THR A 146 9.07 23.73 -12.92
CA THR A 146 7.78 23.70 -12.22
C THR A 146 7.92 23.22 -10.77
N LYS A 147 7.09 23.78 -9.86
CA LYS A 147 7.02 23.28 -8.47
C LYS A 147 6.73 21.77 -8.43
N ILE A 148 5.75 21.31 -9.20
CA ILE A 148 5.36 19.90 -9.23
C ILE A 148 6.53 19.01 -9.69
N GLY A 149 7.24 19.41 -10.76
CA GLY A 149 8.37 18.64 -11.26
C GLY A 149 9.53 18.57 -10.26
N ARG A 150 9.85 19.66 -9.57
CA ARG A 150 10.87 19.67 -8.49
C ARG A 150 10.49 18.72 -7.36
N ARG A 151 9.24 18.75 -6.91
CA ARG A 151 8.75 17.84 -5.87
C ARG A 151 8.88 16.39 -6.31
N ASP A 152 8.41 16.09 -7.51
CA ASP A 152 8.35 14.72 -8.02
C ASP A 152 9.76 14.16 -8.27
N GLN A 153 10.69 14.99 -8.75
CA GLN A 153 12.10 14.60 -8.89
C GLN A 153 12.71 14.29 -7.52
N PHE A 154 12.54 15.20 -6.55
CA PHE A 154 13.09 15.00 -5.21
C PHE A 154 12.46 13.78 -4.52
N LEU A 155 11.16 13.54 -4.70
CA LEU A 155 10.49 12.34 -4.18
C LEU A 155 11.16 11.05 -4.71
N MET A 156 11.46 10.99 -6.01
CA MET A 156 12.11 9.83 -6.62
C MET A 156 13.56 9.67 -6.14
N ILE A 157 14.33 10.77 -6.03
CA ILE A 157 15.69 10.76 -5.46
C ILE A 157 15.64 10.23 -4.02
N PHE A 158 14.72 10.73 -3.22
CA PHE A 158 14.59 10.37 -1.81
C PHE A 158 14.16 8.89 -1.63
N LEU A 159 13.25 8.41 -2.48
CA LEU A 159 12.88 6.99 -2.52
C LEU A 159 14.07 6.09 -2.86
N TYR A 160 14.85 6.48 -3.84
CA TYR A 160 16.01 5.71 -4.27
C TYR A 160 17.09 5.69 -3.21
N ASP A 161 17.47 6.85 -2.66
CA ASP A 161 18.54 6.95 -1.67
C ASP A 161 18.22 6.18 -0.38
N THR A 162 17.02 6.44 0.18
CA THR A 162 16.62 5.83 1.45
C THR A 162 16.21 4.36 1.33
N GLY A 163 15.86 3.88 0.15
CA GLY A 163 15.28 2.56 -0.06
C GLY A 163 14.02 2.32 0.78
N ALA A 164 13.33 3.40 1.19
CA ALA A 164 12.15 3.33 2.04
C ALA A 164 10.89 2.86 1.30
N ARG A 165 9.86 2.42 2.03
CA ARG A 165 8.53 2.21 1.44
C ARG A 165 7.90 3.56 1.14
N ILE A 166 7.09 3.62 0.09
CA ILE A 166 6.45 4.90 -0.32
C ILE A 166 5.70 5.57 0.83
N GLN A 167 4.92 4.81 1.61
CA GLN A 167 4.18 5.39 2.73
C GLN A 167 5.11 5.93 3.82
N GLU A 168 6.24 5.26 4.09
CA GLU A 168 7.25 5.75 5.04
C GLU A 168 7.82 7.09 4.58
N VAL A 169 8.03 7.27 3.26
CA VAL A 169 8.52 8.55 2.70
C VAL A 169 7.45 9.64 2.75
N LEU A 170 6.20 9.31 2.42
CA LEU A 170 5.10 10.27 2.42
C LEU A 170 4.68 10.70 3.83
N ASP A 171 4.96 9.87 4.83
CA ASP A 171 4.71 10.18 6.25
C ASP A 171 5.85 10.97 6.91
N VAL A 172 7.00 11.18 6.21
CA VAL A 172 8.13 11.97 6.74
C VAL A 172 7.69 13.40 7.02
N LYS A 173 7.98 13.86 8.23
CA LYS A 173 7.84 15.25 8.65
C LYS A 173 9.20 15.94 8.59
N ILE A 174 9.20 17.26 8.53
CA ILE A 174 10.45 18.03 8.52
C ILE A 174 11.30 17.74 9.76
N CYS A 175 10.67 17.59 10.93
CA CYS A 175 11.35 17.23 12.19
C CYS A 175 11.95 15.82 12.24
N ASP A 176 11.60 14.95 11.27
CA ASP A 176 12.23 13.63 11.15
C ASP A 176 13.60 13.70 10.46
N ILE A 177 13.96 14.86 9.91
CA ILE A 177 15.26 15.07 9.25
C ILE A 177 16.23 15.72 10.24
N ARG A 178 17.39 15.11 10.40
CA ARG A 178 18.48 15.62 11.23
C ARG A 178 19.62 16.05 10.33
N MET A 179 20.02 17.31 10.44
CA MET A 179 21.08 17.94 9.64
C MET A 179 22.40 18.06 10.41
N ASP A 180 22.70 17.03 11.21
CA ASP A 180 23.96 16.93 11.96
C ASP A 180 25.15 16.63 11.03
N LYS A 181 26.32 16.28 11.63
CA LYS A 181 27.54 15.92 10.89
C LYS A 181 27.29 14.83 9.84
N THR A 182 26.41 13.90 10.13
CA THR A 182 25.90 12.90 9.15
C THR A 182 24.41 13.10 9.01
N PRO A 183 23.93 13.78 7.95
CA PRO A 183 22.51 13.99 7.75
C PRO A 183 21.75 12.68 7.67
N THR A 184 20.63 12.57 8.40
CA THR A 184 19.81 11.36 8.48
C THR A 184 18.33 11.69 8.41
N VAL A 185 17.54 10.72 8.01
CA VAL A 185 16.07 10.74 8.14
C VAL A 185 15.59 9.62 9.04
N VAL A 186 14.68 9.93 9.93
CA VAL A 186 13.97 8.96 10.76
C VAL A 186 12.73 8.46 10.01
N LEU A 187 12.64 7.16 9.77
CA LEU A 187 11.54 6.54 9.05
C LEU A 187 10.68 5.72 10.01
N HIS A 188 9.37 5.95 9.96
CA HIS A 188 8.36 5.27 10.77
C HIS A 188 7.71 4.12 9.97
N GLY A 189 8.11 2.88 10.28
CA GLY A 189 7.66 1.69 9.56
C GLY A 189 6.45 0.99 10.17
N LYS A 190 5.94 -0.03 9.49
CA LYS A 190 4.83 -0.87 9.96
C LYS A 190 5.17 -1.51 11.32
N GLY A 191 4.20 -1.51 12.25
CA GLY A 191 4.37 -2.11 13.58
C GLY A 191 5.19 -1.24 14.54
N ARG A 192 5.18 0.08 14.38
CA ARG A 192 5.94 1.06 15.20
C ARG A 192 7.46 0.88 15.14
N LYS A 193 7.96 0.19 14.08
CA LYS A 193 9.41 0.09 13.88
C LYS A 193 9.95 1.43 13.38
N ILE A 194 10.96 1.94 14.05
CA ILE A 194 11.63 3.19 13.71
C ILE A 194 13.06 2.85 13.30
N ARG A 195 13.54 3.47 12.22
CA ARG A 195 14.94 3.39 11.80
C ARG A 195 15.43 4.74 11.32
N SER A 196 16.69 5.01 11.54
CA SER A 196 17.41 6.17 10.99
C SER A 196 18.19 5.72 9.76
N VAL A 197 18.09 6.49 8.68
CA VAL A 197 18.77 6.22 7.40
C VAL A 197 19.65 7.42 7.08
N PRO A 198 20.97 7.24 6.86
CA PRO A 198 21.83 8.33 6.42
C PRO A 198 21.45 8.76 4.99
N LEU A 199 21.55 10.07 4.71
CA LEU A 199 21.31 10.63 3.39
C LEU A 199 22.63 10.87 2.67
N MET A 200 22.68 10.53 1.38
CA MET A 200 23.82 10.83 0.53
C MET A 200 23.96 12.34 0.33
N LYS A 201 25.20 12.80 0.11
CA LYS A 201 25.51 14.23 -0.08
C LYS A 201 24.65 14.89 -1.17
N ASP A 202 24.46 14.21 -2.29
CA ASP A 202 23.65 14.73 -3.39
C ASP A 202 22.17 14.82 -3.02
N THR A 203 21.65 13.84 -2.27
CA THR A 203 20.29 13.87 -1.75
C THR A 203 20.09 15.03 -0.79
N VAL A 204 21.09 15.35 0.04
CA VAL A 204 21.05 16.50 0.94
C VAL A 204 21.01 17.82 0.14
N ASN A 205 21.79 17.94 -0.94
CA ASN A 205 21.73 19.11 -1.81
C ASN A 205 20.35 19.30 -2.44
N HIS A 206 19.74 18.22 -2.92
CA HIS A 206 18.36 18.24 -3.44
C HIS A 206 17.34 18.58 -2.34
N LEU A 207 17.53 18.06 -1.12
CA LEU A 207 16.68 18.39 0.03
C LEU A 207 16.73 19.88 0.35
N LEU A 208 17.91 20.49 0.43
CA LEU A 208 18.06 21.91 0.73
C LEU A 208 17.37 22.79 -0.34
N ASN A 209 17.55 22.46 -1.62
CA ASN A 209 16.87 23.14 -2.71
C ASN A 209 15.34 22.95 -2.66
N TYR A 210 14.89 21.78 -2.23
CA TYR A 210 13.48 21.50 -2.05
C TYR A 210 12.89 22.31 -0.88
N MET A 211 13.59 22.36 0.25
CA MET A 211 13.18 23.13 1.43
C MET A 211 13.03 24.62 1.11
N GLU A 212 13.98 25.21 0.35
CA GLU A 212 13.91 26.62 -0.06
C GLU A 212 12.65 26.93 -0.89
N VAL A 213 12.18 25.99 -1.71
CA VAL A 213 11.03 26.20 -2.59
C VAL A 213 9.69 25.90 -1.91
N PHE A 214 9.65 24.84 -1.09
CA PHE A 214 8.41 24.29 -0.53
C PHE A 214 8.19 24.67 0.93
N HIS A 215 9.27 24.90 1.67
CA HIS A 215 9.26 25.10 3.13
C HIS A 215 10.08 26.33 3.54
N LYS A 216 10.08 27.34 2.68
CA LYS A 216 10.84 28.56 2.92
C LYS A 216 10.51 29.19 4.27
N GLY A 217 11.54 29.36 5.12
CA GLY A 217 11.39 29.92 6.46
C GLY A 217 10.82 28.95 7.52
N GLU A 218 10.53 27.71 7.16
CA GLU A 218 10.10 26.69 8.15
C GLU A 218 11.31 26.16 8.93
N ALA A 219 11.13 26.01 10.25
CA ALA A 219 12.17 25.44 11.10
C ALA A 219 12.27 23.92 10.90
N TRP A 220 13.47 23.34 11.05
CA TRP A 220 13.71 21.90 11.00
C TRP A 220 12.94 21.11 12.09
N LEU A 221 12.38 21.77 13.08
CA LEU A 221 11.51 21.17 14.11
C LEU A 221 10.04 21.14 13.71
N SER A 222 9.67 21.62 12.51
CA SER A 222 8.28 21.63 12.05
C SER A 222 7.73 20.21 11.93
N THR A 223 6.49 20.02 12.36
CA THR A 223 5.74 18.76 12.23
C THR A 223 4.98 18.66 10.92
N ASP A 224 5.21 19.59 9.98
CA ASP A 224 4.62 19.55 8.65
C ASP A 224 5.21 18.42 7.81
N TRP A 225 4.41 17.89 6.90
CA TRP A 225 4.87 16.85 5.98
C TRP A 225 5.93 17.37 5.03
N LEU A 226 7.02 16.63 4.86
CA LEU A 226 8.05 16.95 3.86
C LEU A 226 7.43 16.98 2.45
N PHE A 227 6.62 15.97 2.11
CA PHE A 227 5.92 15.88 0.83
C PHE A 227 4.43 16.16 1.00
N TYR A 228 3.97 17.30 0.50
CA TYR A 228 2.57 17.68 0.57
C TYR A 228 1.98 18.03 -0.80
N VAL A 229 0.67 18.05 -0.88
CA VAL A 229 -0.09 18.64 -1.97
C VAL A 229 -0.86 19.84 -1.44
N GLU A 230 -0.92 20.88 -2.23
CA GLU A 230 -1.64 22.10 -1.89
C GLU A 230 -2.84 22.25 -2.81
N ARG A 231 -4.02 22.45 -2.24
CA ARG A 231 -5.26 22.74 -2.97
C ARG A 231 -5.95 23.92 -2.30
N LYS A 232 -6.20 24.99 -3.06
CA LYS A 232 -6.87 26.21 -2.55
C LYS A 232 -6.20 26.75 -1.28
N GLY A 233 -4.86 26.76 -1.22
CA GLY A 233 -4.08 27.22 -0.07
C GLY A 233 -4.03 26.24 1.13
N ILE A 234 -4.67 25.09 1.07
CA ILE A 234 -4.66 24.10 2.13
C ILE A 234 -3.64 23.00 1.78
N ARG A 235 -2.64 22.83 2.65
CA ARG A 235 -1.66 21.75 2.56
C ARG A 235 -2.23 20.44 3.15
N SER A 236 -1.99 19.34 2.49
CA SER A 236 -2.33 17.99 2.96
C SER A 236 -1.25 17.01 2.58
N ALA A 237 -1.11 15.90 3.34
CA ALA A 237 -0.18 14.84 3.00
C ALA A 237 -0.40 14.35 1.57
N MET A 238 0.68 14.11 0.85
CA MET A 238 0.61 13.49 -0.48
C MET A 238 0.20 12.02 -0.32
N CYS A 239 -0.74 11.53 -1.13
CA CYS A 239 -1.17 10.14 -1.04
C CYS A 239 -0.37 9.23 -1.98
N ASP A 240 -0.27 7.92 -1.63
CA ASP A 240 0.42 6.89 -2.40
C ASP A 240 -0.04 6.83 -3.87
N ASP A 241 -1.35 6.91 -4.12
CA ASP A 241 -1.88 6.87 -5.49
C ASP A 241 -1.37 8.03 -6.33
N THR A 242 -1.27 9.23 -5.75
CA THR A 242 -0.72 10.41 -6.44
C THR A 242 0.75 10.19 -6.81
N ALA A 243 1.57 9.73 -5.84
CA ALA A 243 2.98 9.45 -6.07
C ALA A 243 3.16 8.37 -7.15
N ARG A 244 2.39 7.28 -7.08
CA ARG A 244 2.43 6.18 -8.05
C ARG A 244 2.09 6.63 -9.45
N LEU A 245 1.00 7.37 -9.63
CA LEU A 245 0.58 7.88 -10.94
C LEU A 245 1.64 8.81 -11.56
N ARG A 246 2.29 9.64 -10.72
CA ARG A 246 3.38 10.51 -11.19
C ARG A 246 4.59 9.70 -11.64
N ILE A 247 5.04 8.74 -10.83
CA ILE A 247 6.16 7.85 -11.19
C ILE A 247 5.87 7.10 -12.49
N GLN A 248 4.67 6.54 -12.65
CA GLN A 248 4.28 5.82 -13.88
C GLN A 248 4.29 6.73 -15.11
N LYS A 249 3.82 7.97 -14.97
CA LYS A 249 3.88 8.95 -16.06
C LYS A 249 5.33 9.19 -16.51
N TYR A 250 6.25 9.41 -15.56
CA TYR A 250 7.66 9.63 -15.86
C TYR A 250 8.32 8.37 -16.43
N ALA A 251 7.93 7.18 -15.96
CA ALA A 251 8.43 5.93 -16.52
C ALA A 251 8.03 5.74 -17.99
N GLY A 252 6.81 6.12 -18.37
CA GLY A 252 6.38 6.12 -19.76
C GLY A 252 7.27 7.00 -20.63
N ALA A 253 7.50 8.25 -20.24
CA ALA A 253 8.34 9.19 -20.97
C ALA A 253 9.83 8.79 -21.00
N ALA A 254 10.34 8.25 -19.88
CA ALA A 254 11.74 7.80 -19.80
C ALA A 254 12.00 6.61 -20.72
N ARG A 255 11.03 5.71 -20.92
CA ARG A 255 11.16 4.52 -21.75
C ARG A 255 11.35 4.84 -23.23
N GLU A 256 10.84 5.97 -23.70
CA GLU A 256 11.06 6.46 -25.05
C GLU A 256 12.55 6.73 -25.33
N LYS A 257 13.31 7.11 -24.29
CA LYS A 257 14.75 7.44 -24.39
C LYS A 257 15.66 6.32 -23.89
N CYS A 258 15.17 5.47 -22.99
CA CYS A 258 15.92 4.38 -22.36
C CYS A 258 15.04 3.12 -22.30
N PRO A 259 15.18 2.18 -23.27
CA PRO A 259 14.40 0.94 -23.28
C PRO A 259 14.57 0.05 -22.06
N ASP A 260 15.65 0.24 -21.27
CA ASP A 260 15.90 -0.49 -20.01
C ASP A 260 14.91 -0.12 -18.90
N VAL A 261 14.13 0.95 -19.07
CA VAL A 261 13.10 1.33 -18.09
C VAL A 261 11.95 0.32 -18.14
N PRO A 262 11.69 -0.42 -17.04
CA PRO A 262 10.64 -1.44 -17.01
C PRO A 262 9.24 -0.89 -17.33
N GLU A 263 8.36 -1.74 -17.87
CA GLU A 263 6.96 -1.34 -18.16
C GLU A 263 6.21 -0.90 -16.89
N ASN A 264 6.43 -1.60 -15.79
CA ASN A 264 5.73 -1.35 -14.54
C ASN A 264 6.68 -0.81 -13.47
N VAL A 265 6.98 0.48 -13.52
CA VAL A 265 7.73 1.16 -12.45
C VAL A 265 6.78 1.54 -11.32
N HIS A 266 7.00 0.97 -10.16
CA HIS A 266 6.22 1.21 -8.94
C HIS A 266 7.14 1.45 -7.73
N PRO A 267 6.65 2.03 -6.62
CA PRO A 267 7.51 2.40 -5.49
C PRO A 267 8.33 1.25 -4.88
N HIS A 268 7.82 0.03 -4.88
CA HIS A 268 8.59 -1.13 -4.39
C HIS A 268 9.78 -1.47 -5.30
N LEU A 269 9.68 -1.19 -6.60
CA LEU A 269 10.78 -1.40 -7.55
C LEU A 269 11.97 -0.48 -7.20
N TRP A 270 11.74 0.77 -6.79
CA TRP A 270 12.79 1.68 -6.33
C TRP A 270 13.58 1.09 -5.17
N ARG A 271 12.89 0.51 -4.18
CA ARG A 271 13.53 -0.14 -3.05
C ARG A 271 14.34 -1.38 -3.46
N HIS A 272 13.80 -2.23 -4.35
CA HIS A 272 14.55 -3.37 -4.89
C HIS A 272 15.76 -2.90 -5.69
N THR A 273 15.61 -1.88 -6.50
CA THR A 273 16.70 -1.27 -7.27
C THR A 273 17.82 -0.78 -6.35
N ARG A 274 17.48 -0.04 -5.29
CA ARG A 274 18.49 0.45 -4.34
C ARG A 274 19.23 -0.70 -3.66
N ALA A 275 18.51 -1.71 -3.20
CA ALA A 275 19.13 -2.89 -2.58
C ALA A 275 20.08 -3.61 -3.54
N MET A 276 19.67 -3.80 -4.81
CA MET A 276 20.50 -4.45 -5.83
C MET A 276 21.74 -3.62 -6.16
N HIS A 277 21.63 -2.31 -6.30
CA HIS A 277 22.79 -1.44 -6.56
C HIS A 277 23.77 -1.44 -5.38
N LEU A 278 23.28 -1.39 -4.14
CA LEU A 278 24.13 -1.50 -2.96
C LEU A 278 24.89 -2.86 -2.92
N TYR A 279 24.17 -3.95 -3.22
CA TYR A 279 24.77 -5.28 -3.32
C TYR A 279 25.85 -5.35 -4.40
N GLN A 280 25.57 -4.82 -5.60
CA GLN A 280 26.53 -4.78 -6.71
C GLN A 280 27.78 -3.95 -6.39
N HIS A 281 27.66 -2.95 -5.51
CA HIS A 281 28.77 -2.15 -5.00
C HIS A 281 29.42 -2.73 -3.74
N GLY A 282 29.17 -4.01 -3.43
CA GLY A 282 29.86 -4.75 -2.37
C GLY A 282 29.29 -4.61 -0.97
N MET A 283 28.08 -4.03 -0.82
CA MET A 283 27.41 -3.97 0.48
C MET A 283 26.72 -5.31 0.79
N ASP A 284 26.98 -5.88 1.97
CA ASP A 284 26.30 -7.08 2.43
C ASP A 284 24.81 -6.76 2.73
N LEU A 285 23.90 -7.57 2.18
CA LEU A 285 22.45 -7.42 2.39
C LEU A 285 21.96 -8.06 3.71
N THR A 286 22.83 -8.70 4.46
CA THR A 286 22.49 -9.37 5.74
C THR A 286 22.62 -8.46 6.95
N LEU A 287 22.97 -7.19 6.75
CA LEU A 287 23.07 -6.16 7.79
C LEU A 287 21.77 -5.39 8.02
#